data_6330c58268b191c6cdb8c75130524bc7
#
_entry.id   6330c58268b191c6cdb8c75130524bc7
#
_cell.length_a   1.000
_cell.length_b   1.000
_cell.length_c   1.000
_cell.angle_alpha   90.00
_cell.angle_beta   90.00
_cell.angle_gamma   90.00
#
_symmetry.space_group_name_H-M   'P 1'
#
loop_
_entity.id
_entity.type
_entity.pdbx_description
1 polymer ?
#
loop_
_entity_poly.entity_id
_entity_poly.type
_entity_poly.pdbx_seq_one_letter_code
_entity_poly.pdbx_strand_id
1 'polypeptide(L)'
;MDYDHLLIALAGVWGAGAGAVVARVGRRGAGTALLVVLVCVALAVATGIRPELAVWLLLTPVTLLPVAADLALPLAGAALVLLGVVTFVPEHVGHWTTALLGALALGGGYFALSRIDSGGGGGLGLGEVRLAVGAGVVLGWYGWPTVMVGAFAGFLFRAVYGGFAAWRRRDGRGIVVPFGPFLLAGAFLGLLVGAYTA
;
A
#
# COMPACT_ATOMS: atom_id res chain seq x y z
N MET A 1 -6.78 -30.69 8.90
CA MET A 1 -6.15 -29.37 9.19
C MET A 1 -6.40 -28.56 7.95
N ASP A 2 -7.22 -27.53 8.10
CA ASP A 2 -7.63 -26.73 6.95
C ASP A 2 -6.41 -25.96 6.42
N TYR A 3 -6.17 -26.05 5.13
CA TYR A 3 -5.06 -25.38 4.45
C TYR A 3 -5.02 -23.87 4.75
N ASP A 4 -6.17 -23.27 5.01
CA ASP A 4 -6.29 -21.85 5.38
C ASP A 4 -5.58 -21.51 6.70
N HIS A 5 -5.71 -22.36 7.72
CA HIS A 5 -5.01 -22.14 8.99
C HIS A 5 -3.48 -22.28 8.86
N LEU A 6 -3.01 -23.20 8.03
CA LEU A 6 -1.58 -23.36 7.73
C LEU A 6 -1.03 -22.12 7.01
N LEU A 7 -1.77 -21.61 6.04
CA LEU A 7 -1.38 -20.45 5.25
C LEU A 7 -1.31 -19.17 6.11
N ILE A 8 -2.32 -18.96 6.98
CA ILE A 8 -2.33 -17.86 7.94
C ILE A 8 -1.15 -17.96 8.92
N ALA A 9 -0.86 -19.17 9.41
CA ALA A 9 0.28 -19.40 10.32
C ALA A 9 1.62 -19.10 9.62
N LEU A 10 1.80 -19.55 8.37
CA LEU A 10 3.00 -19.27 7.58
C LEU A 10 3.16 -17.78 7.29
N ALA A 11 2.08 -17.08 6.93
CA ALA A 11 2.08 -15.65 6.73
C ALA A 11 2.41 -14.88 8.02
N GLY A 12 1.93 -15.36 9.16
CA GLY A 12 2.27 -14.83 10.48
C GLY A 12 3.75 -15.00 10.83
N VAL A 13 4.31 -16.20 10.59
CA VAL A 13 5.75 -16.49 10.80
C VAL A 13 6.62 -15.64 9.88
N TRP A 14 6.27 -15.57 8.60
CA TRP A 14 6.94 -14.67 7.63
C TRP A 14 6.89 -13.22 8.09
N GLY A 15 5.69 -12.73 8.46
CA GLY A 15 5.49 -11.38 8.97
C GLY A 15 6.31 -11.08 10.23
N ALA A 16 6.45 -12.06 11.15
CA ALA A 16 7.26 -11.90 12.34
C ALA A 16 8.76 -11.79 12.01
N GLY A 17 9.28 -12.65 11.13
CA GLY A 17 10.67 -12.60 10.67
C GLY A 17 10.98 -11.30 9.94
N ALA A 18 10.19 -10.97 8.93
CA ALA A 18 10.32 -9.75 8.15
C ALA A 18 10.12 -8.48 9.01
N GLY A 19 9.13 -8.50 9.91
CA GLY A 19 8.87 -7.42 10.85
C GLY A 19 10.02 -7.17 11.82
N ALA A 20 10.69 -8.22 12.30
CA ALA A 20 11.88 -8.09 13.13
C ALA A 20 13.04 -7.43 12.36
N VAL A 21 13.21 -7.77 11.08
CA VAL A 21 14.22 -7.12 10.21
C VAL A 21 13.87 -5.66 9.99
N VAL A 22 12.63 -5.34 9.64
CA VAL A 22 12.15 -3.96 9.42
C VAL A 22 12.31 -3.11 10.68
N ALA A 23 11.97 -3.66 11.86
CA ALA A 23 12.13 -2.97 13.13
C ALA A 23 13.60 -2.66 13.47
N ARG A 24 14.51 -3.60 13.16
CA ARG A 24 15.96 -3.42 13.34
C ARG A 24 16.55 -2.38 12.39
N VAL A 25 16.26 -2.49 11.10
CA VAL A 25 16.76 -1.59 10.06
C VAL A 25 16.18 -0.17 10.23
N GLY A 26 14.88 -0.06 10.51
CA GLY A 26 14.21 1.21 10.71
C GLY A 26 14.45 1.85 12.07
N ARG A 27 15.22 1.21 12.98
CA ARG A 27 15.38 1.65 14.38
C ARG A 27 14.03 1.93 15.06
N ARG A 28 13.00 1.19 14.68
CA ARG A 28 11.63 1.30 15.19
C ARG A 28 11.38 0.19 16.20
N GLY A 29 10.52 0.46 17.18
CA GLY A 29 10.22 -0.49 18.26
C GLY A 29 9.35 -1.68 17.81
N ALA A 30 9.03 -2.55 18.78
CA ALA A 30 8.20 -3.76 18.60
C ALA A 30 6.85 -3.51 17.90
N GLY A 31 6.30 -2.28 18.01
CA GLY A 31 5.06 -1.90 17.32
C GLY A 31 5.13 -2.01 15.81
N THR A 32 6.29 -1.73 15.19
CA THR A 32 6.46 -1.88 13.74
C THR A 32 6.46 -3.35 13.34
N ALA A 33 7.13 -4.22 14.13
CA ALA A 33 7.11 -5.66 13.87
C ALA A 33 5.69 -6.22 13.97
N LEU A 34 4.94 -5.83 14.99
CA LEU A 34 3.54 -6.22 15.15
C LEU A 34 2.67 -5.76 13.96
N LEU A 35 2.88 -4.52 13.48
CA LEU A 35 2.16 -4.00 12.33
C LEU A 35 2.44 -4.82 11.06
N VAL A 36 3.69 -5.21 10.80
CA VAL A 36 4.04 -6.09 9.66
C VAL A 36 3.32 -7.43 9.77
N VAL A 37 3.31 -8.05 10.97
CA VAL A 37 2.59 -9.32 11.21
C VAL A 37 1.11 -9.16 10.90
N LEU A 38 0.47 -8.14 11.45
CA LEU A 38 -0.97 -7.89 11.26
C LEU A 38 -1.32 -7.68 9.78
N VAL A 39 -0.49 -6.92 9.06
CA VAL A 39 -0.68 -6.70 7.62
C VAL A 39 -0.52 -8.00 6.83
N CYS A 40 0.51 -8.80 7.11
CA CYS A 40 0.73 -10.08 6.43
C CYS A 40 -0.42 -11.08 6.70
N VAL A 41 -0.90 -11.16 7.94
CA VAL A 41 -2.03 -12.01 8.31
C VAL A 41 -3.32 -11.54 7.64
N ALA A 42 -3.59 -10.22 7.64
CA ALA A 42 -4.78 -9.67 6.98
C ALA A 42 -4.76 -9.94 5.46
N LEU A 43 -3.59 -9.84 4.82
CA LEU A 43 -3.44 -10.18 3.41
C LEU A 43 -3.68 -11.66 3.15
N ALA A 44 -3.16 -12.56 4.00
CA ALA A 44 -3.37 -13.98 3.86
C ALA A 44 -4.85 -14.36 4.01
N VAL A 45 -5.55 -13.74 4.97
CA VAL A 45 -6.99 -13.96 5.17
C VAL A 45 -7.82 -13.42 4.00
N ALA A 46 -7.47 -12.25 3.45
CA ALA A 46 -8.22 -11.64 2.36
C ALA A 46 -7.96 -12.31 1.00
N THR A 47 -6.71 -12.70 0.72
CA THR A 47 -6.31 -13.26 -0.59
C THR A 47 -6.53 -14.77 -0.66
N GLY A 48 -6.46 -15.50 0.47
CA GLY A 48 -6.55 -16.96 0.49
C GLY A 48 -5.38 -17.63 -0.24
N ILE A 49 -5.61 -18.83 -0.79
CA ILE A 49 -4.60 -19.65 -1.48
C ILE A 49 -4.48 -19.21 -2.96
N ARG A 50 -4.07 -17.97 -3.18
CA ARG A 50 -3.88 -17.43 -4.53
C ARG A 50 -2.40 -17.10 -4.78
N PRO A 51 -1.90 -17.27 -6.01
CA PRO A 51 -0.49 -17.06 -6.32
C PRO A 51 -0.02 -15.61 -6.08
N GLU A 52 -0.89 -14.63 -6.22
CA GLU A 52 -0.60 -13.23 -5.94
C GLU A 52 -0.30 -12.94 -4.46
N LEU A 53 -0.74 -13.80 -3.53
CA LEU A 53 -0.40 -13.65 -2.11
C LEU A 53 1.12 -13.62 -1.88
N ALA A 54 1.88 -14.44 -2.61
CA ALA A 54 3.33 -14.46 -2.51
C ALA A 54 3.94 -13.08 -2.86
N VAL A 55 3.39 -12.41 -3.87
CA VAL A 55 3.84 -11.06 -4.28
C VAL A 55 3.56 -10.06 -3.16
N TRP A 56 2.35 -10.11 -2.58
CA TRP A 56 1.95 -9.20 -1.50
C TRP A 56 2.78 -9.40 -0.24
N LEU A 57 3.02 -10.65 0.17
CA LEU A 57 3.86 -10.96 1.33
C LEU A 57 5.31 -10.55 1.14
N LEU A 58 5.84 -10.63 -0.09
CA LEU A 58 7.21 -10.26 -0.40
C LEU A 58 7.41 -8.74 -0.39
N LEU A 59 6.44 -7.97 -0.91
CA LEU A 59 6.53 -6.53 -1.03
C LEU A 59 6.16 -5.79 0.27
N THR A 60 5.25 -6.32 1.08
CA THR A 60 4.76 -5.67 2.30
C THR A 60 5.86 -5.20 3.26
N PRO A 61 6.87 -6.01 3.63
CA PRO A 61 7.90 -5.57 4.57
C PRO A 61 8.70 -4.37 4.05
N VAL A 62 8.93 -4.33 2.73
CA VAL A 62 9.73 -3.27 2.10
C VAL A 62 8.95 -1.95 2.04
N THR A 63 7.63 -2.01 1.82
CA THR A 63 6.77 -0.81 1.82
C THR A 63 6.64 -0.14 3.18
N LEU A 64 6.94 -0.86 4.26
CA LEU A 64 6.92 -0.35 5.62
C LEU A 64 8.28 0.18 6.11
N LEU A 65 9.32 0.10 5.27
CA LEU A 65 10.62 0.71 5.57
C LEU A 65 10.54 2.25 5.50
N PRO A 66 11.38 2.97 6.26
CA PRO A 66 11.46 4.43 6.21
C PRO A 66 11.80 4.99 4.81
N VAL A 67 12.52 4.22 4.01
CA VAL A 67 12.95 4.54 2.64
C VAL A 67 11.96 4.09 1.57
N ALA A 68 10.74 3.71 1.96
CA ALA A 68 9.75 3.17 1.03
C ALA A 68 9.45 4.12 -0.15
N ALA A 69 9.44 5.44 0.08
CA ALA A 69 9.20 6.42 -0.97
C ALA A 69 10.31 6.42 -2.03
N ASP A 70 11.57 6.21 -1.64
CA ASP A 70 12.72 6.16 -2.57
C ASP A 70 12.74 4.86 -3.36
N LEU A 71 12.29 3.76 -2.73
CA LEU A 71 12.21 2.44 -3.33
C LEU A 71 10.89 2.19 -4.07
N ALA A 72 9.92 3.11 -4.00
CA ALA A 72 8.57 2.88 -4.52
C ALA A 72 8.54 2.58 -6.03
N LEU A 73 9.35 3.27 -6.85
CA LEU A 73 9.41 2.99 -8.29
C LEU A 73 10.04 1.63 -8.62
N PRO A 74 11.22 1.25 -8.09
CA PRO A 74 11.75 -0.09 -8.33
C PRO A 74 10.84 -1.18 -7.77
N LEU A 75 10.16 -0.95 -6.63
CA LEU A 75 9.17 -1.88 -6.09
C LEU A 75 7.94 -2.00 -6.99
N ALA A 76 7.44 -0.90 -7.55
CA ALA A 76 6.34 -0.94 -8.51
C ALA A 76 6.72 -1.71 -9.77
N GLY A 77 7.96 -1.52 -10.28
CA GLY A 77 8.50 -2.30 -11.39
C GLY A 77 8.63 -3.79 -11.04
N ALA A 78 9.17 -4.12 -9.88
CA ALA A 78 9.26 -5.50 -9.40
C ALA A 78 7.86 -6.13 -9.23
N ALA A 79 6.90 -5.40 -8.69
CA ALA A 79 5.51 -5.85 -8.58
C ALA A 79 4.91 -6.17 -9.95
N LEU A 80 5.08 -5.29 -10.93
CA LEU A 80 4.59 -5.52 -12.30
C LEU A 80 5.23 -6.75 -12.94
N VAL A 81 6.54 -6.95 -12.76
CA VAL A 81 7.23 -8.14 -13.28
C VAL A 81 6.71 -9.40 -12.59
N LEU A 82 6.63 -9.42 -11.27
CA LEU A 82 6.13 -10.56 -10.51
C LEU A 82 4.66 -10.87 -10.85
N LEU A 83 3.81 -9.87 -10.93
CA LEU A 83 2.42 -10.02 -11.34
C LEU A 83 2.30 -10.50 -12.80
N GLY A 84 3.21 -10.05 -13.68
CA GLY A 84 3.34 -10.58 -15.04
C GLY A 84 3.66 -12.08 -15.06
N VAL A 85 4.50 -12.56 -14.15
CA VAL A 85 4.76 -14.00 -13.98
C VAL A 85 3.53 -14.72 -13.43
N VAL A 86 2.83 -14.10 -12.48
CA VAL A 86 1.59 -14.66 -11.90
C VAL A 86 0.51 -14.88 -12.96
N THR A 87 0.44 -14.06 -14.03
CA THR A 87 -0.54 -14.26 -15.11
C THR A 87 -0.38 -15.59 -15.87
N PHE A 88 0.78 -16.26 -15.77
CA PHE A 88 1.01 -17.58 -16.34
C PHE A 88 0.62 -18.73 -15.40
N VAL A 89 0.30 -18.42 -14.13
CA VAL A 89 -0.12 -19.40 -13.14
C VAL A 89 -1.64 -19.51 -13.16
N PRO A 90 -2.22 -20.73 -13.21
CA PRO A 90 -3.68 -20.90 -13.11
C PRO A 90 -4.18 -20.34 -11.76
N GLU A 91 -5.46 -20.01 -11.69
CA GLU A 91 -6.16 -19.50 -10.51
C GLU A 91 -5.78 -18.06 -10.06
N HIS A 92 -5.02 -17.30 -10.86
CA HIS A 92 -4.88 -15.85 -10.60
C HIS A 92 -6.18 -15.12 -10.94
N VAL A 93 -6.49 -14.06 -10.19
CA VAL A 93 -7.77 -13.33 -10.35
C VAL A 93 -7.58 -11.97 -11.02
N GLY A 94 -6.42 -11.34 -10.88
CA GLY A 94 -6.18 -9.99 -11.36
C GLY A 94 -5.74 -9.91 -12.82
N HIS A 95 -5.64 -8.67 -13.32
CA HIS A 95 -5.22 -8.38 -14.69
C HIS A 95 -4.00 -7.45 -14.70
N TRP A 96 -2.96 -7.85 -15.40
CA TRP A 96 -1.72 -7.06 -15.52
C TRP A 96 -1.95 -5.71 -16.22
N THR A 97 -2.83 -5.68 -17.22
CA THR A 97 -3.16 -4.44 -17.95
C THR A 97 -3.80 -3.39 -17.05
N THR A 98 -4.72 -3.80 -16.18
CA THR A 98 -5.35 -2.89 -15.22
C THR A 98 -4.39 -2.47 -14.12
N ALA A 99 -3.43 -3.32 -13.73
CA ALA A 99 -2.36 -2.95 -12.81
C ALA A 99 -1.47 -1.83 -13.39
N LEU A 100 -1.07 -1.95 -14.67
CA LEU A 100 -0.30 -0.93 -15.35
C LEU A 100 -1.09 0.38 -15.50
N LEU A 101 -2.35 0.29 -15.93
CA LEU A 101 -3.22 1.47 -16.07
C LEU A 101 -3.51 2.13 -14.72
N GLY A 102 -3.68 1.36 -13.64
CA GLY A 102 -3.83 1.86 -12.28
C GLY A 102 -2.59 2.63 -11.80
N ALA A 103 -1.40 2.11 -12.11
CA ALA A 103 -0.14 2.80 -11.83
C ALA A 103 -0.04 4.15 -12.54
N LEU A 104 -0.40 4.19 -13.83
CA LEU A 104 -0.40 5.42 -14.63
C LEU A 104 -1.47 6.40 -14.15
N ALA A 105 -2.66 5.93 -13.82
CA ALA A 105 -3.76 6.77 -13.36
C ALA A 105 -3.48 7.41 -12.00
N LEU A 106 -3.06 6.62 -10.99
CA LEU A 106 -2.72 7.17 -9.68
C LEU A 106 -1.44 7.98 -9.73
N GLY A 107 -0.38 7.47 -10.37
CA GLY A 107 0.88 8.20 -10.52
C GLY A 107 0.69 9.53 -11.26
N GLY A 108 -0.01 9.51 -12.39
CA GLY A 108 -0.32 10.71 -13.18
C GLY A 108 -1.23 11.69 -12.44
N GLY A 109 -2.28 11.19 -11.78
CA GLY A 109 -3.18 12.02 -10.97
C GLY A 109 -2.46 12.73 -9.82
N TYR A 110 -1.64 11.99 -9.06
CA TYR A 110 -0.85 12.57 -7.98
C TYR A 110 0.25 13.50 -8.48
N PHE A 111 0.85 13.20 -9.64
CA PHE A 111 1.79 14.12 -10.29
C PHE A 111 1.10 15.43 -10.70
N ALA A 112 -0.08 15.37 -11.30
CA ALA A 112 -0.85 16.55 -11.64
C ALA A 112 -1.21 17.37 -10.39
N LEU A 113 -1.67 16.70 -9.32
CA LEU A 113 -1.95 17.35 -8.03
C LEU A 113 -0.70 18.01 -7.45
N SER A 114 0.48 17.36 -7.53
CA SER A 114 1.73 17.93 -7.02
C SER A 114 2.14 19.21 -7.75
N ARG A 115 1.77 19.34 -9.04
CA ARG A 115 2.03 20.55 -9.82
C ARG A 115 1.08 21.70 -9.46
N ILE A 116 -0.16 21.40 -9.15
CA ILE A 116 -1.17 22.38 -8.76
C ILE A 116 -0.88 22.92 -7.36
N ASP A 117 -0.47 22.05 -6.43
CA ASP A 117 -0.26 22.40 -5.02
C ASP A 117 1.13 23.01 -4.74
N SER A 118 1.97 23.19 -5.75
CA SER A 118 3.35 23.75 -5.61
C SER A 118 3.37 25.21 -5.12
N GLY A 119 2.21 25.86 -4.94
CA GLY A 119 2.08 27.26 -4.50
C GLY A 119 1.82 27.47 -3.00
N GLY A 120 1.55 26.42 -2.20
CA GLY A 120 0.98 26.55 -0.86
C GLY A 120 1.77 25.97 0.32
N GLY A 121 3.05 25.63 0.17
CA GLY A 121 3.91 25.24 1.31
C GLY A 121 3.61 23.88 1.97
N GLY A 122 2.62 23.14 1.49
CA GLY A 122 2.25 21.80 1.98
C GLY A 122 2.10 20.78 0.84
N GLY A 123 2.72 21.05 -0.31
CA GLY A 123 2.55 20.33 -1.55
C GLY A 123 2.92 18.85 -1.47
N LEU A 124 2.23 18.08 -2.29
CA LEU A 124 2.54 16.66 -2.54
C LEU A 124 3.96 16.53 -3.08
N GLY A 125 4.84 15.87 -2.32
CA GLY A 125 6.22 15.63 -2.72
C GLY A 125 6.33 14.56 -3.81
N LEU A 126 7.44 14.58 -4.56
CA LEU A 126 7.73 13.52 -5.56
C LEU A 126 7.76 12.11 -4.94
N GLY A 127 8.09 12.00 -3.64
CA GLY A 127 8.02 10.73 -2.90
C GLY A 127 6.60 10.16 -2.86
N GLU A 128 5.60 11.00 -2.66
CA GLU A 128 4.19 10.61 -2.64
C GLU A 128 3.68 10.20 -4.02
N VAL A 129 4.15 10.87 -5.08
CA VAL A 129 3.86 10.47 -6.47
C VAL A 129 4.42 9.06 -6.75
N ARG A 130 5.66 8.79 -6.31
CA ARG A 130 6.27 7.45 -6.47
C ARG A 130 5.48 6.37 -5.71
N LEU A 131 5.05 6.68 -4.48
CA LEU A 131 4.19 5.79 -3.70
C LEU A 131 2.84 5.56 -4.39
N ALA A 132 2.26 6.58 -5.01
CA ALA A 132 1.01 6.49 -5.74
C ALA A 132 1.11 5.57 -6.97
N VAL A 133 2.24 5.58 -7.68
CA VAL A 133 2.52 4.59 -8.75
C VAL A 133 2.48 3.18 -8.19
N GLY A 134 3.17 2.91 -7.08
CA GLY A 134 3.17 1.59 -6.43
C GLY A 134 1.78 1.16 -5.96
N ALA A 135 1.06 2.06 -5.30
CA ALA A 135 -0.33 1.82 -4.89
C ALA A 135 -1.23 1.53 -6.09
N GLY A 136 -1.01 2.23 -7.22
CA GLY A 136 -1.75 2.03 -8.46
C GLY A 136 -1.54 0.65 -9.07
N VAL A 137 -0.32 0.10 -9.02
CA VAL A 137 -0.04 -1.29 -9.44
C VAL A 137 -0.86 -2.28 -8.62
N VAL A 138 -0.77 -2.15 -7.30
CA VAL A 138 -1.40 -3.07 -6.35
C VAL A 138 -2.93 -3.04 -6.46
N LEU A 139 -3.52 -1.86 -6.46
CA LEU A 139 -4.96 -1.67 -6.56
C LEU A 139 -5.49 -2.03 -7.95
N GLY A 140 -4.75 -1.62 -8.99
CA GLY A 140 -5.11 -1.89 -10.38
C GLY A 140 -5.14 -3.37 -10.72
N TRP A 141 -4.39 -4.23 -10.00
CA TRP A 141 -4.42 -5.67 -10.18
C TRP A 141 -5.85 -6.23 -10.04
N TYR A 142 -6.59 -5.75 -9.05
CA TYR A 142 -7.99 -6.14 -8.80
C TYR A 142 -9.03 -5.28 -9.56
N GLY A 143 -8.58 -4.31 -10.37
CA GLY A 143 -9.44 -3.52 -11.25
C GLY A 143 -9.77 -2.12 -10.74
N TRP A 144 -10.53 -1.39 -11.55
CA TRP A 144 -10.86 0.02 -11.31
C TRP A 144 -11.64 0.31 -10.02
N PRO A 145 -12.63 -0.51 -9.61
CA PRO A 145 -13.33 -0.27 -8.34
C PRO A 145 -12.37 -0.23 -7.16
N THR A 146 -11.37 -1.11 -7.15
CA THR A 146 -10.36 -1.18 -6.09
C THR A 146 -9.46 0.05 -6.08
N VAL A 147 -9.07 0.55 -7.26
CA VAL A 147 -8.31 1.80 -7.40
C VAL A 147 -9.10 2.97 -6.80
N MET A 148 -10.40 3.06 -7.12
CA MET A 148 -11.26 4.14 -6.60
C MET A 148 -11.42 4.06 -5.08
N VAL A 149 -11.70 2.87 -4.55
CA VAL A 149 -11.85 2.66 -3.10
C VAL A 149 -10.56 3.01 -2.37
N GLY A 150 -9.41 2.52 -2.84
CA GLY A 150 -8.12 2.77 -2.20
C GLY A 150 -7.71 4.24 -2.24
N ALA A 151 -7.87 4.90 -3.39
CA ALA A 151 -7.57 6.32 -3.54
C ALA A 151 -8.48 7.18 -2.65
N PHE A 152 -9.79 6.94 -2.70
CA PHE A 152 -10.77 7.68 -1.90
C PHE A 152 -10.53 7.48 -0.39
N ALA A 153 -10.26 6.25 0.05
CA ALA A 153 -9.95 5.97 1.45
C ALA A 153 -8.69 6.72 1.92
N GLY A 154 -7.65 6.79 1.09
CA GLY A 154 -6.44 7.56 1.40
C GLY A 154 -6.72 9.04 1.61
N PHE A 155 -7.50 9.65 0.72
CA PHE A 155 -7.92 11.04 0.86
C PHE A 155 -8.81 11.25 2.10
N LEU A 156 -9.73 10.34 2.35
CA LEU A 156 -10.64 10.41 3.50
C LEU A 156 -9.86 10.33 4.82
N PHE A 157 -8.91 9.39 4.93
CA PHE A 157 -8.09 9.27 6.14
C PHE A 157 -7.26 10.51 6.40
N ARG A 158 -6.68 11.09 5.34
CA ARG A 158 -5.95 12.36 5.45
C ARG A 158 -6.88 13.51 5.88
N ALA A 159 -8.07 13.61 5.28
CA ALA A 159 -9.03 14.66 5.59
C ALA A 159 -9.51 14.58 7.05
N VAL A 160 -9.85 13.37 7.51
CA VAL A 160 -10.28 13.12 8.90
C VAL A 160 -9.17 13.46 9.88
N TYR A 161 -7.95 12.97 9.62
CA TYR A 161 -6.81 13.26 10.50
C TYR A 161 -6.45 14.75 10.50
N GLY A 162 -6.39 15.39 9.33
CA GLY A 162 -6.08 16.81 9.19
C GLY A 162 -7.14 17.68 9.85
N GLY A 163 -8.42 17.37 9.68
CA GLY A 163 -9.52 18.05 10.34
C GLY A 163 -9.47 17.91 11.86
N PHE A 164 -9.23 16.69 12.37
CA PHE A 164 -9.08 16.44 13.80
C PHE A 164 -7.85 17.15 14.40
N ALA A 165 -6.73 17.13 13.68
CA ALA A 165 -5.51 17.79 14.12
C ALA A 165 -5.67 19.34 14.13
N ALA A 166 -6.36 19.89 13.14
CA ALA A 166 -6.69 21.32 13.09
C ALA A 166 -7.64 21.73 14.23
N TRP A 167 -8.65 20.91 14.50
CA TRP A 167 -9.58 21.15 15.60
C TRP A 167 -8.92 21.15 16.98
N ARG A 168 -7.94 20.26 17.21
CA ARG A 168 -7.19 20.19 18.48
C ARG A 168 -6.21 21.36 18.67
N ARG A 169 -5.70 21.93 17.59
CA ARG A 169 -4.75 23.05 17.65
C ARG A 169 -5.46 24.37 17.36
N ARG A 170 -5.77 25.13 18.40
CA ARG A 170 -6.38 26.47 18.30
C ARG A 170 -5.42 27.57 17.79
N ASP A 171 -4.16 27.24 17.49
CA ASP A 171 -3.09 28.23 17.28
C ASP A 171 -2.95 28.74 15.82
N GLY A 172 -3.88 28.40 14.93
CA GLY A 172 -3.89 28.95 13.55
C GLY A 172 -2.69 28.59 12.66
N ARG A 173 -1.72 27.81 13.15
CA ARG A 173 -0.57 27.36 12.37
C ARG A 173 -0.94 26.15 11.53
N GLY A 174 -0.79 26.26 10.21
CA GLY A 174 -1.03 25.17 9.28
C GLY A 174 -0.21 23.93 9.64
N ILE A 175 -0.88 22.77 9.72
CA ILE A 175 -0.23 21.50 9.98
C ILE A 175 0.13 20.89 8.63
N VAL A 176 1.41 20.71 8.35
CA VAL A 176 1.85 19.90 7.22
C VAL A 176 1.64 18.42 7.58
N VAL A 177 0.60 17.83 7.02
CA VAL A 177 0.29 16.41 7.22
C VAL A 177 0.83 15.64 6.02
N PRO A 178 1.89 14.80 6.20
CA PRO A 178 2.43 14.01 5.10
C PRO A 178 1.35 13.06 4.56
N PHE A 179 1.20 13.02 3.24
CA PHE A 179 0.15 12.22 2.60
C PHE A 179 0.50 10.73 2.53
N GLY A 180 1.79 10.39 2.46
CA GLY A 180 2.28 9.03 2.24
C GLY A 180 1.65 7.95 3.12
N PRO A 181 1.61 8.11 4.46
CA PRO A 181 1.01 7.11 5.34
C PRO A 181 -0.48 6.85 5.07
N PHE A 182 -1.23 7.89 4.72
CA PHE A 182 -2.67 7.79 4.42
C PHE A 182 -2.91 7.14 3.06
N LEU A 183 -2.06 7.41 2.09
CA LEU A 183 -2.07 6.74 0.80
C LEU A 183 -1.83 5.24 0.97
N LEU A 184 -0.83 4.85 1.75
CA LEU A 184 -0.54 3.43 2.03
C LEU A 184 -1.68 2.75 2.79
N ALA A 185 -2.27 3.42 3.78
CA ALA A 185 -3.43 2.91 4.52
C ALA A 185 -4.64 2.73 3.60
N GLY A 186 -4.93 3.70 2.72
CA GLY A 186 -5.99 3.60 1.73
C GLY A 186 -5.74 2.50 0.70
N ALA A 187 -4.51 2.39 0.20
CA ALA A 187 -4.12 1.32 -0.70
C ALA A 187 -4.25 -0.06 -0.05
N PHE A 188 -3.86 -0.19 1.21
CA PHE A 188 -4.03 -1.44 1.95
C PHE A 188 -5.51 -1.81 2.12
N LEU A 189 -6.36 -0.87 2.49
CA LEU A 189 -7.80 -1.10 2.59
C LEU A 189 -8.40 -1.49 1.24
N GLY A 190 -8.07 -0.78 0.17
CA GLY A 190 -8.51 -1.10 -1.19
C GLY A 190 -8.03 -2.49 -1.62
N LEU A 191 -6.78 -2.86 -1.31
CA LEU A 191 -6.23 -4.19 -1.59
C LEU A 191 -7.02 -5.29 -0.85
N LEU A 192 -7.32 -5.10 0.44
CA LEU A 192 -8.12 -6.06 1.21
C LEU A 192 -9.52 -6.24 0.60
N VAL A 193 -10.18 -5.13 0.26
CA VAL A 193 -11.51 -5.17 -0.39
C VAL A 193 -11.42 -5.88 -1.73
N GLY A 194 -10.44 -5.54 -2.57
CA GLY A 194 -10.24 -6.16 -3.87
C GLY A 194 -9.96 -7.66 -3.78
N ALA A 195 -9.06 -8.06 -2.88
CA ALA A 195 -8.72 -9.46 -2.66
C ALA A 195 -9.90 -10.29 -2.11
N TYR A 196 -10.71 -9.69 -1.25
CA TYR A 196 -11.87 -10.36 -0.66
C TYR A 196 -13.05 -10.51 -1.64
N THR A 197 -13.23 -9.54 -2.55
CA THR A 197 -14.35 -9.53 -3.52
C THR A 197 -14.04 -10.21 -4.84
N ALA A 198 -12.80 -10.53 -5.10
CA ALA A 198 -12.33 -11.23 -6.30
C ALA A 198 -12.38 -12.74 -6.13
#